data_8e017366ca1287159bc92016f0cb7f07
#
_entry.id   8e017366ca1287159bc92016f0cb7f07
#
_cell.length_a   1.000
_cell.length_b   1.000
_cell.length_c   1.000
_cell.angle_alpha   90.00
_cell.angle_beta   90.00
_cell.angle_gamma   90.00
#
_symmetry.space_group_name_H-M   'P 1'
#
loop_
_entity.id
_entity.type
_entity.pdbx_description
1 polymer ?
#
loop_
_entity_poly.entity_id
_entity_poly.type
_entity_poly.pdbx_seq_one_letter_code
_entity_poly.pdbx_strand_id
1 'polypeptide(L)'
;MRHARFLFISCVALCCGAFALAQYGDISDVKLNKPEDKEDMKSTPAPEGAVILFDGKSLDGWLKRNGKEKAGWKLVDGGAVQVNGTGDIITEKTFGDHIKLHVEFRVPYMPKASGQGRGNSGVYVQGRYEVQVLDSYGLESKNNDCGAIYGVAAPLVNACKAPTVWQSYDIDFRAAKFADGKKVEPPHITVFQNGVKIHDDVKITVDNTTSGNGGDPSKPGPLMLQDHGNPVEFRNIWLVQLKD
;
A
#
# COMPACT_ATOMS: atom_id res chain seq x y z
N MET A 1 -9.38 -53.13 -50.50
CA MET A 1 -9.40 -51.70 -50.20
C MET A 1 -9.38 -51.56 -48.69
N ARG A 2 -8.23 -51.16 -48.12
CA ARG A 2 -8.01 -51.00 -46.66
C ARG A 2 -8.10 -49.51 -46.34
N HIS A 3 -9.07 -49.13 -45.53
CA HIS A 3 -9.22 -47.73 -45.06
C HIS A 3 -8.34 -47.52 -43.82
N ALA A 4 -7.29 -46.70 -43.97
CA ALA A 4 -6.48 -46.19 -42.86
C ALA A 4 -7.24 -45.04 -42.14
N ARG A 5 -7.58 -45.26 -40.88
CA ARG A 5 -8.11 -44.20 -40.01
C ARG A 5 -6.91 -43.49 -39.37
N PHE A 6 -6.72 -42.23 -39.72
CA PHE A 6 -5.80 -41.32 -39.01
C PHE A 6 -6.46 -40.80 -37.73
N LEU A 7 -5.89 -41.18 -36.59
CA LEU A 7 -6.23 -40.58 -35.29
C LEU A 7 -5.49 -39.23 -35.18
N PHE A 8 -6.22 -38.14 -35.19
CA PHE A 8 -5.68 -36.84 -34.76
C PHE A 8 -5.68 -36.79 -33.23
N ILE A 9 -4.51 -36.86 -32.63
CA ILE A 9 -4.32 -36.57 -31.21
C ILE A 9 -4.14 -35.08 -31.11
N SER A 10 -5.18 -34.39 -30.59
CA SER A 10 -5.15 -32.96 -30.29
C SER A 10 -4.40 -32.78 -28.96
N CYS A 11 -3.15 -32.34 -29.02
CA CYS A 11 -2.43 -31.87 -27.86
C CYS A 11 -3.00 -30.50 -27.44
N VAL A 12 -3.92 -30.53 -26.48
CA VAL A 12 -4.29 -29.30 -25.76
C VAL A 12 -3.17 -29.00 -24.78
N ALA A 13 -2.32 -28.05 -25.13
CA ALA A 13 -1.29 -27.54 -24.22
C ALA A 13 -1.97 -26.78 -23.07
N LEU A 14 -1.89 -27.35 -21.87
CA LEU A 14 -2.25 -26.68 -20.62
C LEU A 14 -1.21 -25.58 -20.36
N CYS A 15 -1.46 -24.36 -20.85
CA CYS A 15 -0.73 -23.16 -20.49
C CYS A 15 -1.57 -22.33 -19.51
N CYS A 16 -1.84 -22.84 -18.31
CA CYS A 16 -2.46 -22.05 -17.25
C CYS A 16 -1.80 -22.43 -15.91
N GLY A 17 -0.74 -21.75 -15.54
CA GLY A 17 -0.10 -21.95 -14.24
C GLY A 17 1.16 -21.12 -13.97
N ALA A 18 1.77 -20.55 -14.99
CA ALA A 18 3.08 -19.90 -14.84
C ALA A 18 3.01 -18.38 -14.61
N PHE A 19 1.87 -17.72 -14.78
CA PHE A 19 1.80 -16.25 -14.73
C PHE A 19 1.74 -15.66 -13.32
N ALA A 20 1.23 -16.37 -12.34
CA ALA A 20 1.12 -15.84 -10.96
C ALA A 20 2.46 -15.83 -10.20
N LEU A 21 3.41 -16.70 -10.54
CA LEU A 21 4.74 -16.76 -9.92
C LEU A 21 5.73 -15.74 -10.52
N ALA A 22 5.46 -15.21 -11.70
CA ALA A 22 6.36 -14.27 -12.37
C ALA A 22 6.34 -12.84 -11.79
N GLN A 23 5.31 -12.46 -11.02
CA GLN A 23 5.16 -11.12 -10.45
C GLN A 23 6.01 -10.89 -9.19
N TYR A 24 6.31 -11.95 -8.45
CA TYR A 24 7.18 -11.94 -7.27
C TYR A 24 8.37 -12.87 -7.49
N GLY A 25 8.81 -12.99 -8.75
CA GLY A 25 9.86 -13.90 -9.18
C GLY A 25 11.27 -13.39 -8.89
N ASP A 26 12.21 -14.01 -9.58
CA ASP A 26 13.64 -13.71 -9.50
C ASP A 26 13.92 -12.24 -9.81
N ILE A 27 14.67 -11.57 -8.94
CA ILE A 27 15.16 -10.18 -9.09
C ILE A 27 16.68 -10.14 -9.27
N SER A 28 17.31 -11.23 -9.74
CA SER A 28 18.75 -11.35 -9.91
C SER A 28 19.34 -10.30 -10.87
N ASP A 29 18.53 -9.75 -11.77
CA ASP A 29 18.88 -8.68 -12.69
C ASP A 29 18.72 -7.26 -12.09
N VAL A 30 18.17 -7.14 -10.89
CA VAL A 30 18.07 -5.85 -10.19
C VAL A 30 19.42 -5.48 -9.59
N LYS A 31 19.97 -4.34 -10.01
CA LYS A 31 21.20 -3.79 -9.39
C LYS A 31 20.86 -3.29 -7.99
N LEU A 32 21.31 -4.00 -6.97
CA LEU A 32 21.13 -3.60 -5.59
C LEU A 32 22.05 -2.44 -5.21
N ASN A 33 21.51 -1.46 -4.47
CA ASN A 33 22.30 -0.38 -3.86
C ASN A 33 23.07 -0.92 -2.66
N LYS A 34 22.45 -1.83 -1.88
CA LYS A 34 23.04 -2.53 -0.74
C LYS A 34 22.58 -3.99 -0.74
N PRO A 35 23.42 -4.94 -0.31
CA PRO A 35 23.05 -6.35 -0.25
C PRO A 35 21.79 -6.64 0.55
N GLU A 36 21.58 -5.92 1.66
CA GLU A 36 20.42 -6.06 2.55
C GLU A 36 19.09 -5.55 1.96
N ASP A 37 19.13 -4.86 0.82
CA ASP A 37 17.91 -4.35 0.18
C ASP A 37 17.03 -5.46 -0.42
N LYS A 38 17.56 -6.68 -0.54
CA LYS A 38 16.79 -7.89 -0.90
C LYS A 38 16.25 -8.70 0.29
N GLU A 39 16.53 -8.24 1.52
CA GLU A 39 16.07 -8.90 2.73
C GLU A 39 14.78 -8.26 3.22
N ASP A 40 13.78 -9.09 3.54
CA ASP A 40 12.52 -8.65 4.11
C ASP A 40 12.75 -7.85 5.40
N MET A 41 12.00 -6.77 5.57
CA MET A 41 11.92 -6.12 6.89
C MET A 41 11.33 -7.09 7.89
N LYS A 42 11.92 -7.10 9.10
CA LYS A 42 11.35 -7.84 10.22
C LYS A 42 9.98 -7.27 10.55
N SER A 43 8.98 -8.13 10.55
CA SER A 43 7.61 -7.74 10.89
C SER A 43 7.53 -7.19 12.32
N THR A 44 6.83 -6.07 12.49
CA THR A 44 6.66 -5.40 13.78
C THR A 44 5.33 -5.81 14.41
N PRO A 45 5.34 -6.52 15.55
CA PRO A 45 4.09 -6.93 16.18
C PRO A 45 3.28 -5.72 16.65
N ALA A 46 1.96 -5.83 16.59
CA ALA A 46 1.07 -4.83 17.14
C ALA A 46 1.29 -4.68 18.66
N PRO A 47 1.43 -3.46 19.19
CA PRO A 47 1.54 -3.24 20.61
C PRO A 47 0.21 -3.53 21.33
N GLU A 48 0.27 -3.68 22.65
CA GLU A 48 -0.93 -3.83 23.47
C GLU A 48 -1.89 -2.64 23.26
N GLY A 49 -3.18 -2.94 23.11
CA GLY A 49 -4.21 -1.94 22.85
C GLY A 49 -4.33 -1.46 21.41
N ALA A 50 -3.51 -1.96 20.50
CA ALA A 50 -3.65 -1.64 19.07
C ALA A 50 -4.95 -2.20 18.49
N VAL A 51 -5.55 -1.45 17.56
CA VAL A 51 -6.63 -1.93 16.71
C VAL A 51 -6.01 -2.70 15.54
N ILE A 52 -6.24 -3.99 15.48
CA ILE A 52 -5.79 -4.82 14.36
C ILE A 52 -6.75 -4.57 13.20
N LEU A 53 -6.20 -4.07 12.09
CA LEU A 53 -6.96 -3.80 10.87
C LEU A 53 -6.87 -4.96 9.87
N PHE A 54 -5.73 -5.64 9.84
CA PHE A 54 -5.53 -6.85 9.03
C PHE A 54 -4.47 -7.76 9.66
N ASP A 55 -4.85 -9.00 9.98
CA ASP A 55 -4.00 -10.01 10.64
C ASP A 55 -3.63 -11.18 9.71
N GLY A 56 -3.96 -11.06 8.42
CA GLY A 56 -3.68 -12.09 7.41
C GLY A 56 -4.77 -13.16 7.26
N LYS A 57 -5.90 -13.08 8.00
CA LYS A 57 -6.92 -14.13 8.00
C LYS A 57 -8.17 -13.76 7.22
N SER A 58 -8.64 -12.52 7.34
CA SER A 58 -9.86 -12.06 6.65
C SER A 58 -9.81 -10.57 6.33
N LEU A 59 -10.69 -10.13 5.44
CA LEU A 59 -10.97 -8.72 5.17
C LEU A 59 -12.23 -8.26 5.94
N ASP A 60 -12.58 -8.89 7.05
CA ASP A 60 -13.64 -8.41 7.91
C ASP A 60 -13.31 -7.01 8.43
N GLY A 61 -14.29 -6.10 8.36
CA GLY A 61 -14.07 -4.68 8.65
C GLY A 61 -13.47 -3.86 7.51
N TRP A 62 -13.33 -4.46 6.31
CA TRP A 62 -12.96 -3.75 5.09
C TRP A 62 -14.09 -3.74 4.08
N LEU A 63 -14.32 -2.58 3.48
CA LEU A 63 -15.34 -2.32 2.48
C LEU A 63 -14.68 -1.84 1.18
N LYS A 64 -15.38 -1.95 0.06
CA LYS A 64 -15.04 -1.19 -1.14
C LYS A 64 -15.11 0.31 -0.84
N ARG A 65 -14.43 1.11 -1.64
CA ARG A 65 -14.39 2.58 -1.50
C ARG A 65 -15.77 3.24 -1.37
N ASN A 66 -16.82 2.63 -1.92
CA ASN A 66 -18.18 3.14 -1.80
C ASN A 66 -18.79 3.02 -0.39
N GLY A 67 -18.10 2.37 0.56
CA GLY A 67 -18.49 2.21 1.94
C GLY A 67 -19.71 1.29 2.17
N LYS A 68 -20.12 0.49 1.18
CA LYS A 68 -21.34 -0.33 1.21
C LYS A 68 -21.08 -1.81 0.99
N GLU A 69 -20.20 -2.15 0.06
CA GLU A 69 -19.90 -3.52 -0.32
C GLU A 69 -18.64 -4.01 0.39
N LYS A 70 -18.59 -5.31 0.68
CA LYS A 70 -17.37 -5.92 1.23
C LYS A 70 -16.19 -5.79 0.28
N ALA A 71 -15.00 -5.57 0.83
CA ALA A 71 -13.75 -5.58 0.08
C ALA A 71 -13.58 -6.90 -0.67
N GLY A 72 -13.10 -6.83 -1.94
CA GLY A 72 -12.96 -7.98 -2.82
C GLY A 72 -11.51 -8.35 -3.13
N TRP A 73 -10.53 -7.83 -2.41
CA TRP A 73 -9.13 -8.17 -2.63
C TRP A 73 -8.84 -9.62 -2.24
N LYS A 74 -7.81 -10.19 -2.84
CA LYS A 74 -7.50 -11.61 -2.70
C LYS A 74 -6.56 -11.85 -1.52
N LEU A 75 -6.95 -12.74 -0.60
CA LEU A 75 -6.02 -13.29 0.37
C LEU A 75 -5.01 -14.20 -0.34
N VAL A 76 -3.73 -14.04 -0.04
CA VAL A 76 -2.62 -14.80 -0.61
C VAL A 76 -1.77 -15.44 0.48
N ASP A 77 -0.89 -16.34 0.09
CA ASP A 77 0.01 -17.05 1.01
C ASP A 77 0.88 -16.07 1.82
N GLY A 78 1.28 -16.49 3.01
CA GLY A 78 2.10 -15.67 3.93
C GLY A 78 1.30 -14.64 4.72
N GLY A 79 -0.05 -14.77 4.80
CA GLY A 79 -0.90 -13.89 5.60
C GLY A 79 -0.99 -12.48 5.02
N ALA A 80 -1.07 -12.38 3.71
CA ALA A 80 -1.17 -11.11 3.00
C ALA A 80 -2.46 -10.99 2.19
N VAL A 81 -2.82 -9.75 1.85
CA VAL A 81 -3.88 -9.43 0.90
C VAL A 81 -3.26 -8.75 -0.32
N GLN A 82 -3.75 -9.11 -1.51
CA GLN A 82 -3.23 -8.62 -2.79
C GLN A 82 -4.29 -7.79 -3.52
N VAL A 83 -3.85 -6.65 -4.05
CA VAL A 83 -4.61 -5.84 -5.02
C VAL A 83 -4.94 -6.67 -6.26
N ASN A 84 -6.18 -6.65 -6.72
CA ASN A 84 -6.65 -7.53 -7.78
C ASN A 84 -7.58 -6.89 -8.82
N GLY A 85 -7.61 -5.55 -8.90
CA GLY A 85 -8.41 -4.82 -9.89
C GLY A 85 -9.89 -4.66 -9.52
N THR A 86 -10.27 -4.91 -8.26
CA THR A 86 -11.67 -4.77 -7.81
C THR A 86 -11.99 -3.40 -7.19
N GLY A 87 -11.01 -2.49 -7.22
CA GLY A 87 -11.07 -1.12 -6.71
C GLY A 87 -10.52 -0.96 -5.30
N ASP A 88 -10.39 0.29 -4.88
CA ASP A 88 -9.87 0.65 -3.56
C ASP A 88 -10.70 0.05 -2.44
N ILE A 89 -10.04 -0.22 -1.31
CA ILE A 89 -10.69 -0.70 -0.10
C ILE A 89 -10.48 0.28 1.05
N ILE A 90 -11.50 0.39 1.92
CA ILE A 90 -11.48 1.26 3.10
C ILE A 90 -11.84 0.47 4.34
N THR A 91 -11.35 0.89 5.49
CA THR A 91 -11.85 0.34 6.76
C THR A 91 -13.29 0.80 7.01
N GLU A 92 -14.13 -0.08 7.56
CA GLU A 92 -15.46 0.27 8.03
C GLU A 92 -15.40 1.29 9.18
N LYS A 93 -14.42 1.12 10.08
CA LYS A 93 -14.14 2.06 11.16
C LYS A 93 -13.41 3.28 10.63
N THR A 94 -13.70 4.44 11.22
CA THR A 94 -12.99 5.69 10.97
C THR A 94 -12.11 6.05 12.15
N PHE A 95 -11.03 6.77 11.86
CA PHE A 95 -10.01 7.17 12.83
C PHE A 95 -9.76 8.67 12.69
N GLY A 96 -9.57 9.34 13.82
CA GLY A 96 -9.35 10.79 13.86
C GLY A 96 -8.28 11.16 14.86
N ASP A 97 -8.18 12.46 15.12
CA ASP A 97 -7.28 13.10 16.08
C ASP A 97 -5.81 12.71 15.87
N HIS A 98 -5.23 11.92 16.76
CA HIS A 98 -3.85 11.50 16.71
C HIS A 98 -3.76 9.97 16.62
N ILE A 99 -3.12 9.45 15.57
CA ILE A 99 -2.95 8.00 15.36
C ILE A 99 -1.51 7.63 15.05
N LYS A 100 -1.13 6.42 15.44
CA LYS A 100 0.04 5.72 14.90
C LYS A 100 -0.44 4.53 14.10
N LEU A 101 -0.05 4.47 12.83
CA LEU A 101 -0.43 3.42 11.89
C LEU A 101 0.83 2.67 11.45
N HIS A 102 0.77 1.35 11.48
CA HIS A 102 1.77 0.46 10.89
C HIS A 102 1.16 -0.29 9.72
N VAL A 103 1.88 -0.35 8.60
CA VAL A 103 1.48 -1.09 7.39
C VAL A 103 2.70 -1.76 6.79
N GLU A 104 2.65 -3.07 6.58
CA GLU A 104 3.66 -3.78 5.78
C GLU A 104 3.15 -3.99 4.37
N PHE A 105 4.02 -3.76 3.38
CA PHE A 105 3.70 -3.92 1.97
C PHE A 105 4.89 -4.47 1.18
N ARG A 106 4.62 -5.05 0.02
CA ARG A 106 5.62 -5.33 -1.01
C ARG A 106 5.07 -5.05 -2.39
N VAL A 107 5.92 -4.57 -3.27
CA VAL A 107 5.55 -4.27 -4.66
C VAL A 107 6.00 -5.40 -5.59
N PRO A 108 5.27 -5.70 -6.67
CA PRO A 108 5.70 -6.71 -7.65
C PRO A 108 6.92 -6.24 -8.43
N TYR A 109 7.73 -7.17 -8.91
CA TYR A 109 8.78 -6.88 -9.88
C TYR A 109 8.18 -6.74 -11.28
N MET A 110 8.28 -5.55 -11.85
CA MET A 110 7.68 -5.18 -13.14
C MET A 110 8.72 -4.51 -14.06
N PRO A 111 9.72 -5.25 -14.59
CA PRO A 111 10.87 -4.67 -15.31
C PRO A 111 10.49 -3.96 -16.61
N LYS A 112 9.32 -4.24 -17.19
CA LYS A 112 8.82 -3.59 -18.42
C LYS A 112 7.94 -2.35 -18.14
N ALA A 113 7.59 -2.10 -16.88
CA ALA A 113 6.80 -0.95 -16.46
C ALA A 113 7.72 0.18 -15.97
N SER A 114 7.20 1.40 -15.97
CA SER A 114 7.94 2.59 -15.51
C SER A 114 7.02 3.60 -14.84
N GLY A 115 7.61 4.50 -14.05
CA GLY A 115 6.90 5.60 -13.37
C GLY A 115 5.69 5.09 -12.59
N GLN A 116 4.58 5.79 -12.69
CA GLN A 116 3.34 5.47 -11.96
C GLN A 116 2.67 4.14 -12.40
N GLY A 117 3.15 3.47 -13.43
CA GLY A 117 2.67 2.14 -13.85
C GLY A 117 3.41 0.97 -13.19
N ARG A 118 4.39 1.21 -12.31
CA ARG A 118 5.29 0.18 -11.79
C ARG A 118 5.10 -0.05 -10.28
N GLY A 119 4.37 -1.11 -9.92
CA GLY A 119 4.16 -1.52 -8.53
C GLY A 119 3.42 -0.47 -7.71
N ASN A 120 2.41 0.17 -8.30
CA ASN A 120 1.70 1.31 -7.74
C ASN A 120 0.53 0.89 -6.85
N SER A 121 0.42 1.57 -5.73
CA SER A 121 -0.68 1.57 -4.78
C SER A 121 -0.56 2.80 -3.89
N GLY A 122 -1.33 2.90 -2.80
CA GLY A 122 -1.25 4.00 -1.83
C GLY A 122 -1.86 3.64 -0.49
N VAL A 123 -1.31 4.21 0.58
CA VAL A 123 -1.84 4.14 1.94
C VAL A 123 -2.40 5.51 2.30
N TYR A 124 -3.73 5.61 2.45
CA TYR A 124 -4.38 6.90 2.71
C TYR A 124 -4.85 6.98 4.15
N VAL A 125 -4.25 7.89 4.91
CA VAL A 125 -4.74 8.23 6.25
C VAL A 125 -6.01 9.07 6.11
N GLN A 126 -7.02 8.74 6.91
CA GLN A 126 -8.37 9.32 6.85
C GLN A 126 -9.03 9.25 5.45
N GLY A 127 -8.58 8.33 4.59
CA GLY A 127 -9.02 8.23 3.19
C GLY A 127 -8.65 9.44 2.34
N ARG A 128 -7.88 10.38 2.83
CA ARG A 128 -7.57 11.67 2.19
C ARG A 128 -6.11 11.85 1.85
N TYR A 129 -5.21 11.50 2.76
CA TYR A 129 -3.80 11.85 2.69
C TYR A 129 -2.96 10.63 2.37
N GLU A 130 -2.45 10.60 1.16
CA GLU A 130 -1.69 9.47 0.63
C GLU A 130 -0.24 9.50 1.03
N VAL A 131 0.23 8.38 1.57
CA VAL A 131 1.63 7.97 1.55
C VAL A 131 1.77 6.98 0.40
N GLN A 132 2.49 7.39 -0.65
CA GLN A 132 2.60 6.66 -1.91
C GLN A 132 3.29 5.31 -1.75
N VAL A 133 2.75 4.28 -2.40
CA VAL A 133 3.39 2.97 -2.60
C VAL A 133 3.73 2.82 -4.08
N LEU A 134 5.02 2.66 -4.38
CA LEU A 134 5.53 2.58 -5.76
C LEU A 134 6.84 1.79 -5.77
N ASP A 135 7.17 1.11 -6.86
CA ASP A 135 8.53 0.65 -7.08
C ASP A 135 9.42 1.82 -7.53
N SER A 136 9.99 2.51 -6.56
CA SER A 136 10.94 3.61 -6.75
C SER A 136 12.37 3.21 -6.32
N TYR A 137 12.65 1.91 -6.22
CA TYR A 137 13.96 1.44 -5.77
C TYR A 137 15.09 2.00 -6.65
N GLY A 138 16.11 2.57 -6.00
CA GLY A 138 17.27 3.13 -6.67
C GLY A 138 17.06 4.46 -7.42
N LEU A 139 15.85 5.05 -7.34
CA LEU A 139 15.56 6.35 -7.96
C LEU A 139 15.84 7.51 -7.00
N GLU A 140 16.07 8.69 -7.56
CA GLU A 140 15.98 9.95 -6.81
C GLU A 140 14.52 10.21 -6.44
N SER A 141 14.26 10.53 -5.17
CA SER A 141 12.90 10.70 -4.65
C SER A 141 12.25 11.99 -5.15
N LYS A 142 10.98 11.86 -5.58
CA LYS A 142 10.11 12.96 -5.97
C LYS A 142 8.84 12.94 -5.12
N ASN A 143 8.03 13.99 -5.21
CA ASN A 143 6.78 14.12 -4.46
C ASN A 143 5.64 13.21 -4.93
N ASN A 144 5.90 12.29 -5.86
CA ASN A 144 4.99 11.25 -6.35
C ASN A 144 5.64 9.85 -6.40
N ASP A 145 6.82 9.70 -5.80
CA ASP A 145 7.51 8.41 -5.66
C ASP A 145 7.16 7.74 -4.33
N CYS A 146 7.63 6.52 -4.14
CA CYS A 146 7.38 5.74 -2.92
C CYS A 146 7.76 6.53 -1.66
N GLY A 147 6.87 6.53 -0.68
CA GLY A 147 7.01 7.28 0.57
C GLY A 147 6.61 8.76 0.48
N ALA A 148 6.35 9.31 -0.70
CA ALA A 148 5.91 10.70 -0.81
C ALA A 148 4.55 10.94 -0.12
N ILE A 149 4.37 12.11 0.49
CA ILE A 149 3.03 12.65 0.71
C ILE A 149 2.57 13.18 -0.65
N TYR A 150 1.73 12.41 -1.35
CA TYR A 150 1.52 12.55 -2.79
C TYR A 150 1.19 13.98 -3.23
N GLY A 151 2.05 14.52 -4.09
CA GLY A 151 1.92 15.90 -4.58
C GLY A 151 2.25 16.99 -3.57
N VAL A 152 2.50 16.66 -2.29
CA VAL A 152 2.76 17.64 -1.21
C VAL A 152 4.25 17.69 -0.86
N ALA A 153 4.86 16.54 -0.55
CA ALA A 153 6.27 16.48 -0.13
C ALA A 153 6.96 15.22 -0.65
N ALA A 154 8.18 15.40 -1.16
CA ALA A 154 9.07 14.27 -1.44
C ALA A 154 9.68 13.72 -0.15
N PRO A 155 9.98 12.41 -0.07
CA PRO A 155 10.73 11.85 1.05
C PRO A 155 12.11 12.52 1.19
N LEU A 156 12.57 12.67 2.42
CA LEU A 156 13.92 13.19 2.73
C LEU A 156 15.02 12.30 2.14
N VAL A 157 14.74 11.01 2.02
CA VAL A 157 15.64 10.00 1.46
C VAL A 157 14.83 8.85 0.87
N ASN A 158 15.30 8.24 -0.22
CA ASN A 158 14.73 7.00 -0.73
C ASN A 158 15.13 5.83 0.18
N ALA A 159 14.19 5.36 0.98
CA ALA A 159 14.38 4.23 1.88
C ALA A 159 13.75 2.92 1.35
N CYS A 160 13.41 2.86 0.06
CA CYS A 160 12.83 1.67 -0.57
C CYS A 160 13.79 0.49 -0.53
N LYS A 161 13.26 -0.71 -0.33
CA LYS A 161 13.92 -1.96 -0.65
C LYS A 161 13.61 -2.37 -2.09
N ALA A 162 14.33 -3.37 -2.58
CA ALA A 162 14.09 -3.92 -3.91
C ALA A 162 12.63 -4.40 -4.07
N PRO A 163 12.08 -4.44 -5.29
CA PRO A 163 10.76 -5.04 -5.51
C PRO A 163 10.74 -6.48 -5.00
N THR A 164 9.56 -6.99 -4.68
CA THR A 164 9.27 -8.30 -4.07
C THR A 164 9.63 -8.46 -2.59
N VAL A 165 10.33 -7.49 -2.02
CA VAL A 165 10.78 -7.49 -0.62
C VAL A 165 9.75 -6.78 0.26
N TRP A 166 9.46 -7.34 1.43
CA TRP A 166 8.58 -6.72 2.41
C TRP A 166 9.21 -5.47 3.00
N GLN A 167 8.42 -4.43 3.05
CA GLN A 167 8.74 -3.09 3.54
C GLN A 167 7.66 -2.65 4.53
N SER A 168 7.94 -1.61 5.31
CA SER A 168 6.96 -1.05 6.24
C SER A 168 6.87 0.46 6.16
N TYR A 169 5.68 0.97 6.45
CA TYR A 169 5.46 2.33 6.90
C TYR A 169 5.04 2.33 8.37
N ASP A 170 5.66 3.22 9.14
CA ASP A 170 5.21 3.63 10.46
C ASP A 170 4.86 5.12 10.38
N ILE A 171 3.57 5.43 10.54
CA ILE A 171 3.00 6.75 10.31
C ILE A 171 2.47 7.31 11.62
N ASP A 172 2.97 8.47 12.06
CA ASP A 172 2.40 9.29 13.14
C ASP A 172 1.64 10.43 12.47
N PHE A 173 0.31 10.46 12.64
CA PHE A 173 -0.56 11.42 11.99
C PHE A 173 -1.42 12.13 13.01
N ARG A 174 -1.42 13.48 12.92
CA ARG A 174 -2.33 14.37 13.65
C ARG A 174 -3.29 15.03 12.69
N ALA A 175 -4.58 14.92 12.99
CA ALA A 175 -5.63 15.49 12.16
C ALA A 175 -5.62 17.03 12.23
N ALA A 176 -6.24 17.66 11.24
CA ALA A 176 -6.46 19.11 11.23
C ALA A 176 -7.30 19.54 12.44
N LYS A 177 -6.99 20.70 13.03
CA LYS A 177 -7.81 21.28 14.08
C LYS A 177 -8.71 22.38 13.51
N PHE A 178 -9.92 22.43 14.04
CA PHE A 178 -10.94 23.38 13.63
C PHE A 178 -11.48 24.14 14.85
N ALA A 179 -11.67 25.44 14.69
CA ALA A 179 -12.37 26.30 15.65
C ALA A 179 -13.37 27.16 14.88
N ASP A 180 -14.61 27.23 15.37
CA ASP A 180 -15.72 27.99 14.74
C ASP A 180 -15.92 27.66 13.25
N GLY A 181 -15.75 26.35 12.89
CA GLY A 181 -15.89 25.84 11.52
C GLY A 181 -14.73 26.20 10.59
N LYS A 182 -13.68 26.83 11.09
CA LYS A 182 -12.48 27.18 10.31
C LYS A 182 -11.31 26.30 10.70
N LYS A 183 -10.53 25.84 9.72
CA LYS A 183 -9.28 25.14 9.95
C LYS A 183 -8.27 26.10 10.58
N VAL A 184 -7.87 25.83 11.83
CA VAL A 184 -6.88 26.63 12.56
C VAL A 184 -5.49 26.00 12.56
N GLU A 185 -5.41 24.68 12.34
CA GLU A 185 -4.17 23.95 12.20
C GLU A 185 -4.33 22.87 11.11
N PRO A 186 -3.40 22.77 10.13
CA PRO A 186 -3.44 21.71 9.12
C PRO A 186 -3.09 20.35 9.74
N PRO A 187 -3.37 19.25 9.04
CA PRO A 187 -2.87 17.96 9.48
C PRO A 187 -1.34 17.91 9.44
N HIS A 188 -0.76 17.15 10.35
CA HIS A 188 0.67 16.90 10.45
C HIS A 188 0.96 15.40 10.29
N ILE A 189 2.06 15.08 9.61
CA ILE A 189 2.46 13.69 9.40
C ILE A 189 3.97 13.50 9.54
N THR A 190 4.36 12.49 10.31
CA THR A 190 5.72 11.96 10.36
C THR A 190 5.67 10.53 9.83
N VAL A 191 6.58 10.17 8.93
CA VAL A 191 6.61 8.84 8.32
C VAL A 191 8.00 8.25 8.43
N PHE A 192 8.05 7.00 8.89
CA PHE A 192 9.22 6.15 8.78
C PHE A 192 8.95 5.08 7.71
N GLN A 193 9.90 4.86 6.83
CA GLN A 193 9.91 3.72 5.91
C GLN A 193 11.08 2.83 6.27
N ASN A 194 10.80 1.56 6.56
CA ASN A 194 11.83 0.58 6.94
C ASN A 194 12.67 1.04 8.14
N GLY A 195 12.06 1.77 9.09
CA GLY A 195 12.73 2.35 10.26
C GLY A 195 13.52 3.65 9.98
N VAL A 196 13.59 4.10 8.73
CA VAL A 196 14.24 5.36 8.34
C VAL A 196 13.20 6.48 8.27
N LYS A 197 13.43 7.58 8.99
CA LYS A 197 12.54 8.76 8.94
C LYS A 197 12.62 9.40 7.56
N ILE A 198 11.51 9.38 6.83
CA ILE A 198 11.39 9.98 5.48
C ILE A 198 10.56 11.27 5.47
N HIS A 199 9.75 11.51 6.49
CA HIS A 199 9.07 12.77 6.75
C HIS A 199 9.12 13.09 8.24
N ASP A 200 9.31 14.37 8.58
CA ASP A 200 9.39 14.85 9.95
C ASP A 200 8.43 16.03 10.13
N ASP A 201 7.28 15.77 10.79
CA ASP A 201 6.23 16.74 11.11
C ASP A 201 5.78 17.60 9.90
N VAL A 202 5.60 16.95 8.76
CA VAL A 202 5.18 17.64 7.53
C VAL A 202 3.75 18.15 7.67
N LYS A 203 3.53 19.45 7.44
CA LYS A 203 2.20 20.08 7.36
C LYS A 203 1.57 19.77 6.01
N ILE A 204 0.38 19.18 6.02
CA ILE A 204 -0.37 18.88 4.80
C ILE A 204 -1.29 20.06 4.50
N THR A 205 -0.93 20.85 3.48
CA THR A 205 -1.62 22.10 3.15
C THR A 205 -2.87 21.93 2.28
N VAL A 206 -3.12 20.71 1.79
CA VAL A 206 -4.32 20.35 1.00
C VAL A 206 -5.34 19.63 1.87
N ASP A 207 -6.61 19.67 1.48
CA ASP A 207 -7.67 18.93 2.17
C ASP A 207 -7.75 17.46 1.75
N ASN A 208 -7.15 17.14 0.59
CA ASN A 208 -7.15 15.82 -0.01
C ASN A 208 -6.01 15.70 -1.02
N THR A 209 -5.28 14.60 -1.02
CA THR A 209 -4.36 14.26 -2.10
C THR A 209 -5.12 13.76 -3.33
N THR A 210 -4.47 13.69 -4.50
CA THR A 210 -5.12 13.54 -5.81
C THR A 210 -6.21 12.46 -5.88
N SER A 211 -5.97 11.27 -5.36
CA SER A 211 -6.92 10.15 -5.44
C SER A 211 -7.66 9.85 -4.13
N GLY A 212 -7.53 10.72 -3.15
CA GLY A 212 -8.20 10.55 -1.87
C GLY A 212 -9.73 10.59 -1.97
N ASN A 213 -10.39 10.09 -0.94
CA ASN A 213 -11.85 9.94 -0.88
C ASN A 213 -12.60 11.27 -0.71
N GLY A 214 -11.86 12.36 -0.39
CA GLY A 214 -12.44 13.65 -0.06
C GLY A 214 -13.23 13.62 1.26
N GLY A 215 -14.31 14.36 1.31
CA GLY A 215 -15.17 14.49 2.49
C GLY A 215 -14.76 15.67 3.39
N ASP A 216 -15.42 15.79 4.53
CA ASP A 216 -15.20 16.87 5.49
C ASP A 216 -13.89 16.64 6.28
N PRO A 217 -12.87 17.48 6.12
CA PRO A 217 -11.59 17.32 6.79
C PRO A 217 -11.66 17.54 8.32
N SER A 218 -12.76 18.07 8.83
CA SER A 218 -13.00 18.20 10.29
C SER A 218 -13.49 16.89 10.93
N LYS A 219 -13.75 15.84 10.11
CA LYS A 219 -14.29 14.56 10.58
C LYS A 219 -13.24 13.45 10.48
N PRO A 220 -13.29 12.47 11.40
CA PRO A 220 -12.54 11.24 11.24
C PRO A 220 -12.78 10.60 9.86
N GLY A 221 -11.80 9.86 9.37
CA GLY A 221 -11.90 9.13 8.11
C GLY A 221 -11.35 7.71 8.22
N PRO A 222 -11.65 6.84 7.24
CA PRO A 222 -11.15 5.48 7.20
C PRO A 222 -9.66 5.43 6.83
N LEU A 223 -8.98 4.33 7.13
CA LEU A 223 -7.80 3.96 6.36
C LEU A 223 -8.26 3.49 4.98
N MET A 224 -7.57 3.91 3.90
CA MET A 224 -7.83 3.42 2.55
C MET A 224 -6.55 2.87 1.95
N LEU A 225 -6.68 1.75 1.24
CA LEU A 225 -5.63 1.17 0.40
C LEU A 225 -6.07 1.26 -1.06
N GLN A 226 -5.17 1.72 -1.93
CA GLN A 226 -5.48 1.99 -3.33
C GLN A 226 -5.29 0.76 -4.21
N ASP A 227 -6.21 0.56 -5.14
CA ASP A 227 -6.07 -0.33 -6.28
C ASP A 227 -5.69 0.48 -7.53
N HIS A 228 -4.41 0.46 -7.88
CA HIS A 228 -3.90 1.08 -9.11
C HIS A 228 -3.68 0.06 -10.23
N GLY A 229 -4.27 -1.14 -10.12
CA GLY A 229 -4.16 -2.21 -11.11
C GLY A 229 -2.85 -3.01 -11.04
N ASN A 230 -1.97 -2.72 -10.11
CA ASN A 230 -0.77 -3.52 -9.86
C ASN A 230 -0.97 -4.41 -8.63
N PRO A 231 -0.52 -5.67 -8.64
CA PRO A 231 -0.80 -6.63 -7.59
C PRO A 231 0.08 -6.43 -6.36
N VAL A 232 0.11 -5.22 -5.82
CA VAL A 232 0.77 -4.89 -4.56
C VAL A 232 0.17 -5.73 -3.44
N GLU A 233 0.99 -6.18 -2.51
CA GLU A 233 0.54 -6.95 -1.36
C GLU A 233 0.73 -6.17 -0.07
N PHE A 234 -0.22 -6.37 0.86
CA PHE A 234 -0.22 -5.78 2.19
C PHE A 234 -0.39 -6.86 3.24
N ARG A 235 0.22 -6.68 4.41
CA ARG A 235 0.05 -7.53 5.59
C ARG A 235 0.26 -6.74 6.88
N ASN A 236 -0.05 -7.35 8.02
CA ASN A 236 0.25 -6.81 9.36
C ASN A 236 -0.10 -5.32 9.48
N ILE A 237 -1.40 -5.01 9.37
CA ILE A 237 -1.88 -3.62 9.44
C ILE A 237 -2.53 -3.41 10.81
N TRP A 238 -2.00 -2.46 11.57
CA TRP A 238 -2.55 -2.10 12.87
C TRP A 238 -2.41 -0.60 13.16
N LEU A 239 -3.23 -0.13 14.07
CA LEU A 239 -3.32 1.29 14.42
C LEU A 239 -3.47 1.46 15.93
N VAL A 240 -2.81 2.47 16.48
CA VAL A 240 -3.01 2.94 17.85
C VAL A 240 -3.62 4.34 17.79
N GLN A 241 -4.77 4.54 18.45
CA GLN A 241 -5.29 5.87 18.69
C GLN A 241 -4.64 6.44 19.96
N LEU A 242 -4.02 7.59 19.81
CA LEU A 242 -3.44 8.34 20.92
C LEU A 242 -4.48 9.35 21.43
N LYS A 243 -4.39 9.67 22.71
CA LYS A 243 -5.13 10.79 23.31
C LYS A 243 -4.15 11.96 23.36
N ASP A 244 -4.57 13.10 22.82
CA ASP A 244 -3.86 14.37 22.99
C ASP A 244 -3.99 14.87 24.42
#